data_5224af01a957fd6a6e2f8089b486f2f4
#
_entry.id   5224af01a957fd6a6e2f8089b486f2f4
#
_cell.length_a   1.000
_cell.length_b   1.000
_cell.length_c   1.000
_cell.angle_alpha   90.00
_cell.angle_beta   90.00
_cell.angle_gamma   90.00
#
_symmetry.space_group_name_H-M   'P 1'
#
loop_
_entity.id
_entity.type
_entity.pdbx_description
1 polymer ?
#
loop_
_entity_poly.entity_id
_entity_poly.type
_entity_poly.pdbx_seq_one_letter_code
_entity_poly.pdbx_strand_id
1 'polypeptide(L)'
;MTTTRITHATPAAMYAHTAERDWECFLDLQRAEEDLSESVANKTHEIAWQLINQAPGKNLKVMLGGGKSAFKPKDPEERFDYDSGYAWNCSSQGRNFIDEFTNASSQNQFVETMSELMAIDADQTDRLLGLFNDYHLLYDHERAEKSIPEYQDSPSLANMTRKAIEMLKKNTEHGFVLLVEGGRIDHAHHGTYANRYNSIFRFHKKIRSGFSLVEH
;
A
#
# COMPACT_ATOMS: atom_id res chain seq x y z
N MET A 1 0.75 3.11 -6.89
CA MET A 1 1.02 1.76 -6.33
C MET A 1 2.49 1.59 -6.02
N THR A 2 2.81 0.70 -5.08
CA THR A 2 4.17 0.52 -4.58
C THR A 2 4.40 -0.91 -4.06
N THR A 3 5.65 -1.33 -3.96
CA THR A 3 6.03 -2.55 -3.23
C THR A 3 6.36 -2.28 -1.75
N THR A 4 6.27 -1.03 -1.29
CA THR A 4 6.34 -0.66 0.12
C THR A 4 4.95 -0.53 0.75
N ARG A 5 4.87 -0.04 1.98
CA ARG A 5 3.63 0.48 2.56
C ARG A 5 3.12 1.64 1.71
N ILE A 6 1.83 1.77 1.48
CA ILE A 6 1.29 2.93 0.75
C ILE A 6 1.35 4.23 1.56
N THR A 7 1.60 4.14 2.86
CA THR A 7 1.88 5.26 3.77
C THR A 7 3.35 5.67 3.81
N HIS A 8 4.24 4.91 3.15
CA HIS A 8 5.68 5.18 3.10
C HIS A 8 6.01 6.38 2.20
N ALA A 9 7.21 6.94 2.32
CA ALA A 9 7.70 8.18 1.74
C ALA A 9 7.14 8.56 0.35
N THR A 10 7.48 7.81 -0.70
CA THR A 10 7.11 8.14 -2.09
C THR A 10 5.61 8.09 -2.34
N PRO A 11 4.88 7.00 -2.00
CA PRO A 11 3.45 6.97 -2.22
C PRO A 11 2.72 8.01 -1.36
N ALA A 12 3.10 8.20 -0.10
CA ALA A 12 2.48 9.18 0.79
C ALA A 12 2.62 10.61 0.25
N ALA A 13 3.78 10.97 -0.31
CA ALA A 13 4.01 12.30 -0.89
C ALA A 13 3.05 12.68 -2.02
N MET A 14 2.32 11.71 -2.60
CA MET A 14 1.31 11.97 -3.63
C MET A 14 0.00 12.50 -3.05
N TYR A 15 -0.27 12.31 -1.76
CA TYR A 15 -1.59 12.60 -1.19
C TYR A 15 -1.57 13.15 0.23
N ALA A 16 -0.45 13.04 0.93
CA ALA A 16 -0.35 13.41 2.34
C ALA A 16 0.87 14.29 2.61
N HIS A 17 0.92 14.85 3.81
CA HIS A 17 2.07 15.53 4.36
C HIS A 17 2.17 15.25 5.86
N THR A 18 3.40 15.30 6.37
CA THR A 18 3.71 15.17 7.80
C THR A 18 4.89 16.07 8.15
N ALA A 19 5.00 16.48 9.39
CA ALA A 19 6.11 17.33 9.85
C ALA A 19 7.42 16.53 9.99
N GLU A 20 7.30 15.25 10.35
CA GLU A 20 8.44 14.35 10.52
C GLU A 20 8.26 13.10 9.67
N ARG A 21 9.38 12.63 9.07
CA ARG A 21 9.37 11.47 8.18
C ARG A 21 8.82 10.20 8.83
N ASP A 22 9.08 10.03 10.11
CA ASP A 22 8.76 8.80 10.86
C ASP A 22 7.32 8.78 11.39
N TRP A 23 6.55 9.86 11.17
CA TRP A 23 5.14 9.94 11.60
C TRP A 23 4.19 9.37 10.54
N GLU A 24 4.22 8.07 10.34
CA GLU A 24 3.35 7.42 9.36
C GLU A 24 1.96 7.09 9.92
N CYS A 25 1.86 6.75 11.20
CA CYS A 25 0.62 6.31 11.83
C CYS A 25 0.38 6.90 13.21
N PHE A 26 -0.80 6.60 13.79
CA PHE A 26 -1.18 7.11 15.08
C PHE A 26 -0.17 6.82 16.20
N LEU A 27 0.39 5.60 16.25
CA LEU A 27 1.35 5.27 17.31
C LEU A 27 2.66 6.07 17.20
N ASP A 28 3.06 6.47 16.00
CA ASP A 28 4.22 7.33 15.82
C ASP A 28 3.91 8.74 16.30
N LEU A 29 2.73 9.27 15.99
CA LEU A 29 2.23 10.55 16.48
C LEU A 29 2.12 10.53 18.01
N GLN A 30 1.57 9.48 18.59
CA GLN A 30 1.41 9.34 20.05
C GLN A 30 2.77 9.37 20.78
N ARG A 31 3.79 8.72 20.23
CA ARG A 31 5.14 8.79 20.79
C ARG A 31 5.74 10.19 20.71
N ALA A 32 5.43 10.93 19.65
CA ALA A 32 5.88 12.29 19.46
C ALA A 32 5.09 13.31 20.34
N GLU A 33 3.86 12.97 20.76
CA GLU A 33 3.01 13.83 21.60
C GLU A 33 3.61 14.13 22.97
N GLU A 34 4.49 13.28 23.51
CA GLU A 34 5.24 13.57 24.73
C GLU A 34 6.08 14.86 24.59
N ASP A 35 6.44 15.23 23.35
CA ASP A 35 7.23 16.42 23.00
C ASP A 35 6.39 17.55 22.33
N LEU A 36 5.16 17.26 21.90
CA LEU A 36 4.30 18.23 21.19
C LEU A 36 3.27 18.87 22.12
N SER A 37 2.98 20.15 21.90
CA SER A 37 1.84 20.77 22.57
C SER A 37 0.52 20.11 22.14
N GLU A 38 -0.41 19.94 23.08
CA GLU A 38 -1.74 19.34 22.84
C GLU A 38 -2.48 19.98 21.65
N SER A 39 -2.27 21.27 21.39
CA SER A 39 -2.86 21.98 20.26
C SER A 39 -2.33 21.54 18.89
N VAL A 40 -1.13 20.98 18.81
CA VAL A 40 -0.52 20.46 17.57
C VAL A 40 -0.95 19.02 17.38
N ALA A 41 -0.88 18.21 18.41
CA ALA A 41 -1.30 16.81 18.40
C ALA A 41 -2.73 16.63 17.89
N ASN A 42 -3.67 17.41 18.40
CA ASN A 42 -5.09 17.36 18.01
C ASN A 42 -5.39 17.82 16.57
N LYS A 43 -4.42 18.41 15.86
CA LYS A 43 -4.55 18.88 14.47
C LYS A 43 -3.78 18.01 13.47
N THR A 44 -2.97 17.08 13.95
CA THR A 44 -2.15 16.24 13.12
C THR A 44 -2.92 14.95 12.77
N HIS A 45 -3.04 14.66 11.49
CA HIS A 45 -3.70 13.45 11.01
C HIS A 45 -2.68 12.49 10.45
N GLU A 46 -2.80 11.22 10.82
CA GLU A 46 -2.00 10.13 10.28
C GLU A 46 -2.16 10.01 8.75
N ILE A 47 -1.14 9.48 8.10
CA ILE A 47 -1.08 9.41 6.62
C ILE A 47 -2.23 8.59 6.04
N ALA A 48 -2.60 7.47 6.69
CA ALA A 48 -3.73 6.64 6.27
C ALA A 48 -5.06 7.41 6.33
N TRP A 49 -5.28 8.21 7.36
CA TRP A 49 -6.46 9.08 7.46
C TRP A 49 -6.52 10.09 6.30
N GLN A 50 -5.38 10.72 5.97
CA GLN A 50 -5.30 11.68 4.88
C GLN A 50 -5.65 11.04 3.52
N LEU A 51 -5.23 9.78 3.28
CA LEU A 51 -5.57 9.03 2.07
C LEU A 51 -7.08 8.84 1.91
N ILE A 52 -7.77 8.52 2.98
CA ILE A 52 -9.19 8.16 2.93
C ILE A 52 -10.10 9.39 2.98
N ASN A 53 -9.75 10.39 3.78
CA ASN A 53 -10.67 11.45 4.18
C ASN A 53 -10.40 12.81 3.52
N GLN A 54 -9.19 13.06 3.01
CA GLN A 54 -8.84 14.39 2.51
C GLN A 54 -8.34 14.35 1.06
N ALA A 55 -8.53 15.46 0.31
CA ALA A 55 -7.94 15.62 -1.01
C ALA A 55 -6.43 15.90 -0.88
N PRO A 56 -5.59 15.36 -1.80
CA PRO A 56 -5.99 14.63 -3.01
C PRO A 56 -6.27 13.14 -2.79
N GLY A 57 -5.95 12.55 -1.62
CA GLY A 57 -6.05 11.13 -1.31
C GLY A 57 -7.40 10.52 -1.66
N LYS A 58 -8.49 11.15 -1.19
CA LYS A 58 -9.88 10.68 -1.46
C LYS A 58 -10.27 10.69 -2.94
N ASN A 59 -9.48 11.31 -3.81
CA ASN A 59 -9.73 11.36 -5.26
C ASN A 59 -8.94 10.29 -6.03
N LEU A 60 -8.01 9.60 -5.38
CA LEU A 60 -7.25 8.52 -6.01
C LEU A 60 -8.16 7.34 -6.34
N LYS A 61 -8.05 6.83 -7.56
CA LYS A 61 -8.87 5.72 -8.05
C LYS A 61 -8.30 4.36 -7.67
N VAL A 62 -6.97 4.21 -7.66
CA VAL A 62 -6.30 2.94 -7.40
C VAL A 62 -5.12 3.15 -6.44
N MET A 63 -5.15 2.44 -5.32
CA MET A 63 -4.16 2.50 -4.26
C MET A 63 -3.79 1.06 -3.88
N LEU A 64 -2.60 0.60 -4.30
CA LEU A 64 -2.16 -0.78 -4.13
C LEU A 64 -0.76 -0.84 -3.52
N GLY A 65 -0.58 -1.63 -2.46
CA GLY A 65 0.70 -1.83 -1.79
C GLY A 65 0.59 -2.61 -0.48
N GLY A 66 1.51 -2.35 0.43
CA GLY A 66 1.49 -2.86 1.80
C GLY A 66 1.00 -1.80 2.79
N GLY A 67 1.15 -2.09 4.09
CA GLY A 67 0.86 -1.15 5.18
C GLY A 67 -0.52 -1.28 5.79
N LYS A 68 -1.14 -2.46 5.72
CA LYS A 68 -2.49 -2.69 6.25
C LYS A 68 -2.63 -2.33 7.72
N SER A 69 -1.59 -2.53 8.54
CA SER A 69 -1.62 -2.19 9.97
C SER A 69 -1.94 -0.72 10.23
N ALA A 70 -1.52 0.23 9.36
CA ALA A 70 -1.84 1.64 9.53
C ALA A 70 -3.32 1.99 9.29
N PHE A 71 -4.09 1.08 8.70
CA PHE A 71 -5.49 1.31 8.32
C PHE A 71 -6.51 0.72 9.29
N LYS A 72 -6.07 -0.08 10.25
CA LYS A 72 -6.94 -0.72 11.23
C LYS A 72 -6.50 -0.44 12.66
N PRO A 73 -7.42 -0.49 13.65
CA PRO A 73 -7.06 -0.45 15.06
C PRO A 73 -6.14 -1.62 15.39
N LYS A 74 -5.29 -1.43 16.41
CA LYS A 74 -4.48 -2.51 16.95
C LYS A 74 -5.39 -3.60 17.50
N ASP A 75 -5.19 -4.83 17.03
CA ASP A 75 -5.80 -6.01 17.63
C ASP A 75 -5.01 -6.34 18.91
N PRO A 76 -5.65 -6.36 20.10
CA PRO A 76 -4.98 -6.72 21.35
C PRO A 76 -4.42 -8.16 21.36
N GLU A 77 -4.97 -9.04 20.54
CA GLU A 77 -4.56 -10.44 20.41
C GLU A 77 -3.50 -10.65 19.32
N GLU A 78 -3.29 -9.65 18.45
CA GLU A 78 -2.30 -9.74 17.37
C GLU A 78 -0.88 -9.76 17.95
N ARG A 79 -0.23 -10.90 17.83
CA ARG A 79 1.19 -11.06 18.19
C ARG A 79 2.04 -10.55 17.03
N PHE A 80 2.78 -9.49 17.30
CA PHE A 80 3.80 -9.04 16.34
C PHE A 80 4.92 -10.07 16.27
N ASP A 81 5.07 -10.69 15.12
CA ASP A 81 6.23 -11.51 14.82
C ASP A 81 7.40 -10.62 14.43
N TYR A 82 8.15 -10.17 15.45
CA TYR A 82 9.34 -9.35 15.24
C TYR A 82 10.48 -10.12 14.55
N ASP A 83 10.47 -11.44 14.61
CA ASP A 83 11.53 -12.29 14.06
C ASP A 83 11.40 -12.38 12.51
N SER A 84 10.21 -12.24 11.96
CA SER A 84 9.99 -12.24 10.50
C SER A 84 10.58 -11.02 9.79
N GLY A 85 10.90 -9.93 10.50
CA GLY A 85 11.28 -8.65 9.92
C GLY A 85 10.18 -7.95 9.15
N TYR A 86 8.94 -8.43 9.23
CA TYR A 86 7.75 -7.90 8.58
C TYR A 86 6.74 -7.31 9.57
N ALA A 87 6.97 -7.47 10.87
CA ALA A 87 6.15 -6.85 11.89
C ALA A 87 6.36 -5.33 11.89
N TRP A 88 5.27 -4.60 11.85
CA TRP A 88 5.27 -3.15 11.97
C TRP A 88 4.28 -2.73 13.04
N ASN A 89 4.80 -2.25 14.15
CA ASN A 89 4.00 -1.77 15.27
C ASN A 89 3.34 -0.43 14.92
N CYS A 90 2.37 -0.48 14.04
CA CYS A 90 1.60 0.66 13.57
C CYS A 90 0.11 0.31 13.62
N SER A 91 -0.72 1.26 13.94
CA SER A 91 -2.17 1.13 13.92
C SER A 91 -2.84 2.49 13.83
N SER A 92 -4.09 2.52 13.44
CA SER A 92 -4.92 3.71 13.52
C SER A 92 -5.38 3.99 14.97
N GLN A 93 -5.87 5.20 15.21
CA GLN A 93 -6.44 5.62 16.51
C GLN A 93 -7.86 5.02 16.71
N GLY A 94 -7.96 3.71 16.89
CA GLY A 94 -9.24 3.03 17.14
C GLY A 94 -10.23 3.09 15.98
N ARG A 95 -9.85 3.65 14.83
CA ARG A 95 -10.67 3.74 13.61
C ARG A 95 -10.28 2.64 12.62
N ASN A 96 -11.25 2.12 11.90
CA ASN A 96 -11.00 1.21 10.79
C ASN A 96 -11.16 1.98 9.47
N PHE A 97 -10.06 2.43 8.88
CA PHE A 97 -10.08 3.20 7.62
C PHE A 97 -10.47 2.33 6.42
N ILE A 98 -10.31 1.01 6.51
CA ILE A 98 -10.79 0.08 5.48
C ILE A 98 -12.32 0.10 5.44
N ASP A 99 -12.97 0.02 6.61
CA ASP A 99 -14.43 0.11 6.71
C ASP A 99 -14.93 1.48 6.29
N GLU A 100 -14.24 2.56 6.68
CA GLU A 100 -14.59 3.91 6.23
C GLU A 100 -14.51 4.04 4.70
N PHE A 101 -13.47 3.47 4.09
CA PHE A 101 -13.31 3.49 2.64
C PHE A 101 -14.41 2.69 1.93
N THR A 102 -14.70 1.47 2.38
CA THR A 102 -15.71 0.60 1.75
C THR A 102 -17.12 1.12 1.97
N ASN A 103 -17.43 1.65 3.15
CA ASN A 103 -18.76 2.20 3.46
C ASN A 103 -19.04 3.55 2.78
N ALA A 104 -18.01 4.26 2.29
CA ALA A 104 -18.21 5.55 1.62
C ALA A 104 -18.92 5.41 0.26
N SER A 105 -18.85 4.26 -0.42
CA SER A 105 -19.55 3.96 -1.65
C SER A 105 -19.59 2.45 -1.91
N SER A 106 -20.70 1.93 -2.42
CA SER A 106 -20.82 0.54 -2.86
C SER A 106 -19.89 0.17 -4.04
N GLN A 107 -19.34 1.15 -4.72
CA GLN A 107 -18.36 0.97 -5.81
C GLN A 107 -16.91 1.05 -5.33
N ASN A 108 -16.67 1.27 -4.04
CA ASN A 108 -15.34 1.17 -3.44
C ASN A 108 -15.07 -0.28 -3.07
N GLN A 109 -13.96 -0.83 -3.54
CA GLN A 109 -13.57 -2.21 -3.28
C GLN A 109 -12.25 -2.27 -2.51
N PHE A 110 -12.20 -3.17 -1.54
CA PHE A 110 -10.99 -3.49 -0.79
C PHE A 110 -10.57 -4.93 -1.06
N VAL A 111 -9.26 -5.17 -1.21
CA VAL A 111 -8.68 -6.49 -1.48
C VAL A 111 -7.38 -6.69 -0.69
N GLU A 112 -7.13 -7.91 -0.25
CA GLU A 112 -5.95 -8.29 0.53
C GLU A 112 -5.07 -9.35 -0.16
N THR A 113 -5.60 -10.02 -1.19
CA THR A 113 -4.91 -11.11 -1.88
C THR A 113 -4.81 -10.88 -3.39
N MET A 114 -3.91 -11.61 -4.05
CA MET A 114 -3.82 -11.59 -5.49
C MET A 114 -5.10 -12.14 -6.14
N SER A 115 -5.67 -13.19 -5.57
CA SER A 115 -6.89 -13.81 -6.09
C SER A 115 -8.05 -12.82 -6.07
N GLU A 116 -8.25 -12.10 -4.96
CA GLU A 116 -9.25 -11.05 -4.85
C GLU A 116 -8.97 -9.90 -5.82
N LEU A 117 -7.71 -9.45 -5.93
CA LEU A 117 -7.31 -8.38 -6.86
C LEU A 117 -7.69 -8.75 -8.31
N MET A 118 -7.41 -9.99 -8.71
CA MET A 118 -7.72 -10.44 -10.07
C MET A 118 -9.21 -10.62 -10.33
N ALA A 119 -10.00 -10.89 -9.29
CA ALA A 119 -11.46 -11.02 -9.36
C ALA A 119 -12.21 -9.68 -9.45
N ILE A 120 -11.54 -8.55 -9.17
CA ILE A 120 -12.16 -7.22 -9.27
C ILE A 120 -12.70 -6.98 -10.68
N ASP A 121 -13.99 -6.69 -10.76
CA ASP A 121 -14.63 -6.16 -11.96
C ASP A 121 -14.33 -4.66 -12.08
N ALA A 122 -13.47 -4.33 -13.03
CA ALA A 122 -13.05 -2.96 -13.27
C ALA A 122 -14.26 -2.05 -13.63
N ASP A 123 -15.28 -2.57 -14.33
CA ASP A 123 -16.41 -1.76 -14.79
C ASP A 123 -17.39 -1.41 -13.65
N GLN A 124 -17.44 -2.22 -12.60
CA GLN A 124 -18.29 -2.00 -11.44
C GLN A 124 -17.57 -1.31 -10.27
N THR A 125 -16.25 -1.09 -10.38
CA THR A 125 -15.44 -0.52 -9.31
C THR A 125 -15.04 0.92 -9.64
N ASP A 126 -15.38 1.87 -8.78
CA ASP A 126 -14.92 3.28 -8.90
C ASP A 126 -13.55 3.48 -8.26
N ARG A 127 -13.37 2.97 -7.02
CA ARG A 127 -12.11 3.08 -6.28
C ARG A 127 -11.68 1.73 -5.75
N LEU A 128 -10.37 1.44 -5.85
CA LEU A 128 -9.78 0.20 -5.38
C LEU A 128 -8.66 0.47 -4.38
N LEU A 129 -8.80 -0.08 -3.18
CA LEU A 129 -7.76 -0.14 -2.16
C LEU A 129 -7.29 -1.59 -2.02
N GLY A 130 -6.00 -1.86 -2.22
CA GLY A 130 -5.40 -3.18 -2.02
C GLY A 130 -4.22 -3.09 -1.06
N LEU A 131 -4.32 -3.80 0.08
CA LEU A 131 -3.32 -3.84 1.13
C LEU A 131 -2.90 -5.29 1.36
N PHE A 132 -1.83 -5.71 0.69
CA PHE A 132 -1.44 -7.13 0.56
C PHE A 132 -0.43 -7.62 1.60
N ASN A 133 -0.09 -6.79 2.58
CA ASN A 133 0.74 -7.14 3.73
C ASN A 133 0.56 -6.09 4.84
N ASP A 134 0.73 -6.49 6.08
CA ASP A 134 0.67 -5.56 7.22
C ASP A 134 1.81 -4.54 7.20
N TYR A 135 2.95 -4.91 6.62
CA TYR A 135 4.14 -4.08 6.44
C TYR A 135 4.42 -3.83 4.95
N HIS A 136 5.66 -3.94 4.50
CA HIS A 136 6.01 -3.90 3.07
C HIS A 136 5.60 -5.18 2.36
N LEU A 137 5.44 -5.12 1.04
CA LEU A 137 5.25 -6.36 0.26
C LEU A 137 6.49 -7.24 0.31
N LEU A 138 6.26 -8.54 0.16
CA LEU A 138 7.32 -9.52 0.10
C LEU A 138 8.23 -9.33 -1.12
N TYR A 139 9.50 -9.68 -1.00
CA TYR A 139 10.38 -9.80 -2.16
C TYR A 139 9.93 -10.97 -3.06
N ASP A 140 10.33 -10.93 -4.33
CA ASP A 140 9.96 -11.98 -5.30
C ASP A 140 10.41 -13.40 -4.90
N HIS A 141 11.58 -13.53 -4.24
CA HIS A 141 12.06 -14.83 -3.77
C HIS A 141 11.26 -15.33 -2.56
N GLU A 142 10.82 -14.45 -1.68
CA GLU A 142 9.98 -14.79 -0.52
C GLU A 142 8.59 -15.25 -0.97
N ARG A 143 7.97 -14.55 -1.94
CA ARG A 143 6.71 -14.99 -2.54
C ARG A 143 6.81 -16.33 -3.27
N ALA A 144 8.01 -16.70 -3.72
CA ALA A 144 8.25 -18.01 -4.33
C ALA A 144 8.45 -19.14 -3.30
N GLU A 145 8.55 -18.79 -2.00
CA GLU A 145 8.70 -19.75 -0.91
C GLU A 145 7.41 -20.53 -0.71
N LYS A 146 7.44 -21.83 -1.03
CA LYS A 146 6.24 -22.67 -1.03
C LYS A 146 5.84 -23.18 0.36
N SER A 147 6.70 -23.03 1.34
CA SER A 147 6.41 -23.46 2.71
C SER A 147 5.42 -22.58 3.45
N ILE A 148 5.17 -21.36 2.94
CA ILE A 148 4.27 -20.37 3.55
C ILE A 148 3.13 -20.07 2.56
N PRO A 149 1.95 -20.69 2.72
CA PRO A 149 0.85 -20.56 1.76
C PRO A 149 0.38 -19.12 1.54
N GLU A 150 0.36 -18.29 2.59
CA GLU A 150 -0.06 -16.89 2.55
C GLU A 150 0.82 -16.05 1.61
N TYR A 151 2.09 -16.42 1.45
CA TYR A 151 3.03 -15.73 0.55
C TYR A 151 2.70 -15.97 -0.93
N GLN A 152 2.05 -17.09 -1.25
CA GLN A 152 1.76 -17.46 -2.63
C GLN A 152 0.62 -16.65 -3.24
N ASP A 153 -0.32 -16.15 -2.43
CA ASP A 153 -1.42 -15.30 -2.90
C ASP A 153 -1.14 -13.78 -2.74
N SER A 154 0.13 -13.41 -2.64
CA SER A 154 0.56 -12.02 -2.65
C SER A 154 0.83 -11.53 -4.07
N PRO A 155 0.26 -10.40 -4.54
CA PRO A 155 0.44 -9.94 -5.91
C PRO A 155 1.85 -9.43 -6.16
N SER A 156 2.31 -9.60 -7.40
CA SER A 156 3.51 -8.92 -7.87
C SER A 156 3.20 -7.47 -8.26
N LEU A 157 4.22 -6.62 -8.34
CA LEU A 157 4.06 -5.27 -8.87
C LEU A 157 3.45 -5.29 -10.29
N ALA A 158 3.78 -6.29 -11.11
CA ALA A 158 3.18 -6.45 -12.44
C ALA A 158 1.68 -6.78 -12.40
N ASN A 159 1.22 -7.63 -11.47
CA ASN A 159 -0.20 -7.91 -11.28
C ASN A 159 -0.96 -6.64 -10.88
N MET A 160 -0.42 -5.90 -9.90
CA MET A 160 -0.98 -4.63 -9.47
C MET A 160 -1.03 -3.61 -10.60
N THR A 161 0.05 -3.49 -11.40
CA THR A 161 0.12 -2.56 -12.54
C THR A 161 -0.92 -2.90 -13.60
N ARG A 162 -1.07 -4.18 -13.94
CA ARG A 162 -2.07 -4.62 -14.92
C ARG A 162 -3.49 -4.26 -14.49
N LYS A 163 -3.86 -4.59 -13.25
CA LYS A 163 -5.19 -4.27 -12.71
C LYS A 163 -5.43 -2.76 -12.63
N ALA A 164 -4.42 -1.99 -12.23
CA ALA A 164 -4.54 -0.54 -12.18
C ALA A 164 -4.76 0.09 -13.56
N ILE A 165 -4.04 -0.36 -14.59
CA ILE A 165 -4.26 0.09 -15.97
C ILE A 165 -5.65 -0.32 -16.45
N GLU A 166 -6.08 -1.55 -16.17
CA GLU A 166 -7.42 -2.03 -16.50
C GLU A 166 -8.51 -1.10 -15.94
N MET A 167 -8.39 -0.70 -14.68
CA MET A 167 -9.33 0.22 -14.06
C MET A 167 -9.25 1.64 -14.60
N LEU A 168 -8.05 2.16 -14.82
CA LEU A 168 -7.84 3.57 -15.15
C LEU A 168 -8.09 3.88 -16.64
N LYS A 169 -7.89 2.91 -17.54
CA LYS A 169 -8.11 3.09 -18.99
C LYS A 169 -9.56 3.41 -19.37
N LYS A 170 -10.50 3.24 -18.45
CA LYS A 170 -11.91 3.63 -18.66
C LYS A 170 -12.10 5.12 -18.86
N ASN A 171 -11.23 5.95 -18.28
CA ASN A 171 -11.27 7.40 -18.49
C ASN A 171 -10.59 7.75 -19.81
N THR A 172 -11.36 7.71 -20.89
CA THR A 172 -10.87 8.00 -22.24
C THR A 172 -10.86 9.47 -22.58
N GLU A 173 -11.59 10.31 -21.83
CA GLU A 173 -11.72 11.74 -22.11
C GLU A 173 -10.50 12.54 -21.65
N HIS A 174 -10.02 12.26 -20.43
CA HIS A 174 -8.92 13.02 -19.81
C HIS A 174 -7.65 12.20 -19.61
N GLY A 175 -7.69 10.90 -19.87
CA GLY A 175 -6.58 10.00 -19.58
C GLY A 175 -6.36 9.80 -18.06
N PHE A 176 -5.17 9.33 -17.69
CA PHE A 176 -4.82 9.11 -16.29
C PHE A 176 -3.32 9.26 -16.05
N VAL A 177 -2.96 9.47 -14.79
CA VAL A 177 -1.56 9.41 -14.28
C VAL A 177 -1.46 8.22 -13.34
N LEU A 178 -0.46 7.38 -13.52
CA LEU A 178 -0.20 6.21 -12.71
C LEU A 178 1.23 6.22 -12.19
N LEU A 179 1.39 6.32 -10.85
CA LEU A 179 2.68 6.12 -10.19
C LEU A 179 2.88 4.63 -9.90
N VAL A 180 4.02 4.09 -10.35
CA VAL A 180 4.46 2.70 -10.10
C VAL A 180 5.85 2.72 -9.48
N GLU A 181 5.95 2.26 -8.23
CA GLU A 181 7.18 2.30 -7.47
C GLU A 181 7.67 0.90 -7.09
N GLY A 182 8.91 0.60 -7.42
CA GLY A 182 9.64 -0.56 -6.93
C GLY A 182 10.40 -0.28 -5.64
N GLY A 183 9.75 0.28 -4.61
CA GLY A 183 10.40 0.82 -3.42
C GLY A 183 11.23 -0.19 -2.62
N ARG A 184 10.95 -1.50 -2.74
CA ARG A 184 11.78 -2.56 -2.11
C ARG A 184 13.17 -2.71 -2.72
N ILE A 185 13.44 -2.08 -3.88
CA ILE A 185 14.79 -2.02 -4.49
C ILE A 185 15.75 -1.28 -3.57
N ASP A 186 15.32 -0.12 -3.05
CA ASP A 186 16.07 0.66 -2.08
C ASP A 186 16.38 -0.15 -0.80
N HIS A 187 15.37 -0.83 -0.26
CA HIS A 187 15.53 -1.67 0.91
C HIS A 187 16.50 -2.86 0.68
N ALA A 188 16.52 -3.41 -0.53
CA ALA A 188 17.48 -4.45 -0.89
C ALA A 188 18.92 -3.93 -0.87
N HIS A 189 19.14 -2.70 -1.32
CA HIS A 189 20.43 -2.04 -1.25
C HIS A 189 20.86 -1.74 0.19
N HIS A 190 19.98 -1.19 1.02
CA HIS A 190 20.24 -0.96 2.44
C HIS A 190 20.59 -2.23 3.18
N GLY A 191 19.90 -3.33 2.89
CA GLY A 191 20.13 -4.62 3.54
C GLY A 191 21.35 -5.40 3.01
N THR A 192 21.92 -5.03 1.86
CA THR A 192 23.06 -5.70 1.20
C THR A 192 22.91 -7.23 0.99
N TYR A 193 21.68 -7.73 0.89
CA TYR A 193 21.39 -9.15 0.65
C TYR A 193 21.32 -9.46 -0.84
N ALA A 194 22.24 -10.32 -1.34
CA ALA A 194 22.37 -10.62 -2.77
C ALA A 194 21.10 -11.21 -3.41
N ASN A 195 20.36 -12.06 -2.69
CA ASN A 195 19.11 -12.64 -3.20
C ASN A 195 17.98 -11.61 -3.39
N ARG A 196 18.01 -10.49 -2.66
CA ARG A 196 17.05 -9.39 -2.83
C ARG A 196 17.30 -8.57 -4.10
N TYR A 197 18.55 -8.53 -4.60
CA TYR A 197 18.90 -7.87 -5.86
C TYR A 197 18.26 -8.55 -7.09
N ASN A 198 18.00 -9.84 -7.04
CA ASN A 198 17.31 -10.53 -8.13
C ASN A 198 15.88 -9.98 -8.38
N SER A 199 15.27 -9.36 -7.38
CA SER A 199 13.99 -8.67 -7.53
C SER A 199 14.09 -7.47 -8.48
N ILE A 200 15.26 -6.82 -8.58
CA ILE A 200 15.52 -5.67 -9.46
C ILE A 200 15.46 -6.08 -10.94
N PHE A 201 16.14 -7.18 -11.30
CA PHE A 201 16.16 -7.66 -12.70
C PHE A 201 14.78 -8.13 -13.16
N ARG A 202 14.00 -8.72 -12.26
CA ARG A 202 12.62 -9.13 -12.55
C ARG A 202 11.67 -7.95 -12.68
N PHE A 203 11.92 -6.84 -11.98
CA PHE A 203 11.15 -5.59 -12.08
C PHE A 203 11.10 -5.06 -13.51
N HIS A 204 12.24 -4.85 -14.16
CA HIS A 204 12.30 -4.37 -15.54
C HIS A 204 11.56 -5.27 -16.54
N LYS A 205 11.72 -6.58 -16.40
CA LYS A 205 11.09 -7.55 -17.27
C LYS A 205 9.56 -7.61 -17.12
N LYS A 206 9.07 -7.43 -15.88
CA LYS A 206 7.66 -7.52 -15.53
C LYS A 206 6.88 -6.25 -15.85
N ILE A 207 7.47 -5.06 -15.68
CA ILE A 207 6.82 -3.80 -16.10
C ILE A 207 6.68 -3.78 -17.61
N ARG A 208 7.73 -4.14 -18.36
CA ARG A 208 7.68 -4.19 -19.83
C ARG A 208 6.58 -5.13 -20.33
N SER A 209 6.33 -6.26 -19.67
CA SER A 209 5.21 -7.16 -20.01
C SER A 209 3.84 -6.61 -19.62
N GLY A 210 3.75 -5.73 -18.64
CA GLY A 210 2.51 -5.04 -18.26
C GLY A 210 2.10 -3.95 -19.25
N PHE A 211 3.08 -3.23 -19.81
CA PHE A 211 2.83 -2.18 -20.80
C PHE A 211 2.58 -2.73 -22.22
N SER A 212 3.11 -3.90 -22.59
CA SER A 212 2.88 -4.49 -23.93
C SER A 212 1.42 -4.91 -24.18
N LEU A 213 0.55 -4.84 -23.19
CA LEU A 213 -0.90 -5.09 -23.30
C LEU A 213 -1.71 -3.80 -23.62
N VAL A 214 -1.08 -2.66 -23.74
CA VAL A 214 -1.74 -1.35 -23.98
C VAL A 214 -1.62 -0.91 -25.45
N GLU A 215 -0.83 -1.63 -26.28
CA GLU A 215 -0.58 -1.27 -27.69
C GLU A 215 -1.53 -1.94 -28.69
N HIS A 216 -2.73 -2.38 -28.26
CA HIS A 216 -3.75 -2.94 -29.19
C HIS A 216 -5.14 -2.42 -28.87
#